data_392e4dbf732246b95bf412e17f0e98f4
#
_entry.id   392e4dbf732246b95bf412e17f0e98f4
#
_cell.length_a   1.000
_cell.length_b   1.000
_cell.length_c   1.000
_cell.angle_alpha   90.00
_cell.angle_beta   90.00
_cell.angle_gamma   90.00
#
_symmetry.space_group_name_H-M   'P 1'
#
loop_
_entity.id
_entity.type
_entity.pdbx_description
1 polymer ?
#
loop_
_entity_poly.entity_id
_entity_poly.type
_entity_poly.pdbx_seq_one_letter_code
_entity_poly.pdbx_strand_id
1 'polypeptide(L)'
;MSLFTSKKPFSLHDNKRTAFFILLFAFGLLSTVILYPHTMMSFKEVVILSLLFLSVDILVLKLKTPLKELPAFIGLCISILLSQMAVLFWLNSVPLGKHTEKHKVVGTKNFDYGILLQLEDNAYADYFAIRFMPSKAGLHHRDTVVYHFSDGLLGFKIIDKVE
;
A
#
# COMPACT_ATOMS: atom_id res chain seq x y z
N MET A 1 42.65 27.05 -18.03
CA MET A 1 41.32 27.53 -18.41
C MET A 1 40.32 26.49 -17.92
N SER A 2 39.85 26.60 -16.65
CA SER A 2 39.06 25.59 -15.96
C SER A 2 37.57 25.89 -16.12
N LEU A 3 36.89 25.16 -16.98
CA LEU A 3 35.43 25.15 -17.11
C LEU A 3 34.85 24.13 -16.12
N PHE A 4 35.11 24.27 -14.83
CA PHE A 4 34.30 23.65 -13.81
C PHE A 4 33.12 24.56 -13.51
N THR A 5 32.05 24.42 -14.27
CA THR A 5 30.75 24.93 -13.89
C THR A 5 30.34 24.26 -12.57
N SER A 6 30.44 25.03 -11.50
CA SER A 6 29.92 24.68 -10.18
C SER A 6 28.42 24.36 -10.34
N LYS A 7 28.08 23.08 -10.46
CA LYS A 7 26.70 22.64 -10.29
C LYS A 7 26.33 22.97 -8.83
N LYS A 8 25.43 23.92 -8.64
CA LYS A 8 24.87 24.21 -7.30
C LYS A 8 24.42 22.90 -6.66
N PRO A 9 24.85 22.61 -5.43
CA PRO A 9 24.38 21.42 -4.71
C PRO A 9 22.85 21.46 -4.65
N PHE A 10 22.21 20.30 -4.66
CA PHE A 10 20.77 20.13 -4.48
C PHE A 10 20.39 20.81 -3.17
N SER A 11 19.89 22.03 -3.27
CA SER A 11 19.49 22.81 -2.13
C SER A 11 18.03 22.51 -1.84
N LEU A 12 17.74 21.93 -0.67
CA LEU A 12 16.39 21.82 -0.11
C LEU A 12 15.68 23.19 -0.01
N HIS A 13 16.41 24.29 -0.24
CA HIS A 13 15.91 25.67 -0.26
C HIS A 13 15.15 26.07 -1.54
N ASP A 14 15.04 25.20 -2.52
CA ASP A 14 14.12 25.45 -3.63
C ASP A 14 12.70 25.07 -3.14
N ASN A 15 12.03 26.03 -2.49
CA ASN A 15 10.72 25.83 -1.83
C ASN A 15 9.68 25.11 -2.70
N LYS A 16 9.73 25.30 -4.02
CA LYS A 16 8.79 24.65 -4.96
C LYS A 16 9.06 23.16 -5.10
N ARG A 17 10.33 22.73 -5.17
CA ARG A 17 10.72 21.32 -5.28
C ARG A 17 10.44 20.59 -3.97
N THR A 18 10.78 21.19 -2.84
CA THR A 18 10.49 20.62 -1.52
C THR A 18 8.98 20.48 -1.31
N ALA A 19 8.18 21.49 -1.65
CA ALA A 19 6.73 21.41 -1.58
C ALA A 19 6.17 20.31 -2.48
N PHE A 20 6.69 20.15 -3.70
CA PHE A 20 6.27 19.07 -4.60
C PHE A 20 6.54 17.69 -4.00
N PHE A 21 7.72 17.44 -3.41
CA PHE A 21 8.03 16.14 -2.78
C PHE A 21 7.18 15.88 -1.54
N ILE A 22 6.90 16.88 -0.74
CA ILE A 22 6.00 16.75 0.42
C ILE A 22 4.58 16.36 -0.05
N LEU A 23 4.08 17.00 -1.09
CA LEU A 23 2.77 16.67 -1.67
C LEU A 23 2.75 15.25 -2.25
N LEU A 24 3.79 14.85 -2.97
CA LEU A 24 3.94 13.52 -3.53
C LEU A 24 3.97 12.45 -2.43
N PHE A 25 4.74 12.68 -1.38
CA PHE A 25 4.81 11.80 -0.21
C PHE A 25 3.45 11.70 0.50
N ALA A 26 2.80 12.85 0.77
CA ALA A 26 1.51 12.89 1.44
C ALA A 26 0.42 12.17 0.62
N PHE A 27 0.38 12.41 -0.70
CA PHE A 27 -0.54 11.72 -1.61
C PHE A 27 -0.30 10.21 -1.61
N GLY A 28 0.95 9.78 -1.74
CA GLY A 28 1.32 8.37 -1.75
C GLY A 28 0.95 7.68 -0.45
N LEU A 29 1.30 8.28 0.69
CA LEU A 29 1.01 7.74 2.02
C LEU A 29 -0.51 7.65 2.26
N LEU A 30 -1.24 8.73 2.02
CA LEU A 30 -2.69 8.78 2.23
C LEU A 30 -3.42 7.76 1.36
N SER A 31 -3.09 7.69 0.08
CA SER A 31 -3.68 6.72 -0.85
C SER A 31 -3.39 5.29 -0.44
N THR A 32 -2.16 4.99 -0.02
CA THR A 32 -1.79 3.65 0.45
C THR A 32 -2.56 3.28 1.72
N VAL A 33 -2.65 4.18 2.69
CA VAL A 33 -3.40 3.94 3.95
C VAL A 33 -4.89 3.69 3.69
N ILE A 34 -5.49 4.40 2.73
CA ILE A 34 -6.91 4.26 2.41
C ILE A 34 -7.18 3.00 1.57
N LEU A 35 -6.38 2.74 0.55
CA LEU A 35 -6.70 1.72 -0.46
C LEU A 35 -6.14 0.34 -0.14
N TYR A 36 -5.00 0.26 0.56
CA TYR A 36 -4.39 -1.02 0.90
C TYR A 36 -5.30 -1.95 1.73
N PRO A 37 -6.04 -1.48 2.77
CA PRO A 37 -6.91 -2.35 3.55
C PRO A 37 -8.05 -2.97 2.74
N HIS A 38 -8.45 -2.33 1.65
CA HIS A 38 -9.50 -2.83 0.76
C HIS A 38 -8.97 -3.71 -0.37
N THR A 39 -7.66 -3.69 -0.61
CA THR A 39 -7.02 -4.49 -1.67
C THR A 39 -6.48 -5.79 -1.09
N MET A 40 -6.88 -6.93 -1.66
CA MET A 40 -6.35 -8.23 -1.28
C MET A 40 -4.94 -8.42 -1.84
N MET A 41 -4.00 -7.78 -1.21
CA MET A 41 -2.58 -7.95 -1.47
C MET A 41 -1.90 -8.40 -0.17
N SER A 42 -1.21 -9.53 -0.21
CA SER A 42 -0.48 -10.03 0.95
C SER A 42 0.72 -9.12 1.26
N PHE A 43 1.13 -9.10 2.51
CA PHE A 43 2.33 -8.35 2.92
C PHE A 43 3.57 -8.74 2.09
N LYS A 44 3.69 -10.02 1.74
CA LYS A 44 4.78 -10.54 0.90
C LYS A 44 4.77 -9.91 -0.51
N GLU A 45 3.61 -9.82 -1.13
CA GLU A 45 3.45 -9.18 -2.45
C GLU A 45 3.78 -7.69 -2.41
N VAL A 46 3.34 -6.98 -1.37
CA VAL A 46 3.68 -5.57 -1.15
C VAL A 46 5.20 -5.39 -1.03
N VAL A 47 5.86 -6.23 -0.25
CA VAL A 47 7.32 -6.17 -0.08
C VAL A 47 8.03 -6.42 -1.41
N ILE A 48 7.63 -7.45 -2.16
CA ILE A 48 8.25 -7.78 -3.46
C ILE A 48 8.10 -6.62 -4.44
N LEU A 49 6.89 -6.07 -4.59
CA LEU A 49 6.64 -4.93 -5.47
C LEU A 49 7.41 -3.68 -5.04
N SER A 50 7.45 -3.42 -3.72
CA SER A 50 8.21 -2.29 -3.18
C SER A 50 9.71 -2.41 -3.45
N LEU A 51 10.29 -3.60 -3.31
CA LEU A 51 11.69 -3.85 -3.63
C LEU A 51 11.98 -3.70 -5.12
N LEU A 52 11.07 -4.15 -5.98
CA LEU A 52 11.17 -4.01 -7.42
C LEU A 52 11.15 -2.53 -7.83
N PHE A 53 10.18 -1.76 -7.36
CA PHE A 53 10.10 -0.32 -7.64
C PHE A 53 11.32 0.43 -7.09
N LEU A 54 11.71 0.16 -5.84
CA LEU A 54 12.88 0.78 -5.23
C LEU A 54 14.16 0.49 -6.01
N SER A 55 14.33 -0.73 -6.52
CA SER A 55 15.52 -1.09 -7.32
C SER A 55 15.60 -0.31 -8.62
N VAL A 56 14.46 -0.11 -9.29
CA VAL A 56 14.36 0.72 -10.49
C VAL A 56 14.66 2.19 -10.18
N ASP A 57 14.08 2.72 -9.09
CA ASP A 57 14.31 4.10 -8.67
C ASP A 57 15.78 4.37 -8.34
N ILE A 58 16.42 3.47 -7.60
CA ILE A 58 17.85 3.56 -7.30
C ILE A 58 18.68 3.54 -8.57
N LEU A 59 18.38 2.64 -9.50
CA LEU A 59 19.10 2.54 -10.76
C LEU A 59 19.00 3.85 -11.57
N VAL A 60 17.79 4.39 -11.70
CA VAL A 60 17.53 5.61 -12.49
C VAL A 60 18.12 6.86 -11.82
N LEU A 61 18.01 6.98 -10.50
CA LEU A 61 18.43 8.17 -9.77
C LEU A 61 19.94 8.18 -9.45
N LYS A 62 20.52 7.02 -9.10
CA LYS A 62 21.96 6.92 -8.78
C LYS A 62 22.86 7.35 -9.91
N LEU A 63 22.42 7.15 -11.15
CA LEU A 63 23.17 7.61 -12.32
C LEU A 63 23.33 9.14 -12.40
N LYS A 64 22.59 9.91 -11.60
CA LYS A 64 22.53 11.37 -11.67
C LYS A 64 22.86 12.10 -10.36
N THR A 65 23.03 11.39 -9.23
CA THR A 65 23.12 12.04 -7.92
C THR A 65 24.49 11.83 -7.26
N PRO A 66 25.17 12.88 -6.80
CA PRO A 66 26.41 12.74 -6.03
C PRO A 66 26.16 12.22 -4.61
N LEU A 67 27.05 11.36 -4.10
CA LEU A 67 26.95 10.66 -2.79
C LEU A 67 26.79 11.59 -1.57
N LYS A 68 27.09 12.88 -1.69
CA LYS A 68 26.98 13.85 -0.60
C LYS A 68 25.53 14.20 -0.21
N GLU A 69 24.55 13.80 -1.03
CA GLU A 69 23.14 14.11 -0.85
C GLU A 69 22.29 12.86 -0.47
N LEU A 70 22.92 11.87 0.15
CA LEU A 70 22.30 10.58 0.47
C LEU A 70 20.96 10.70 1.23
N PRO A 71 20.80 11.55 2.26
CA PRO A 71 19.51 11.67 2.96
C PRO A 71 18.39 12.21 2.06
N ALA A 72 18.68 13.22 1.25
CA ALA A 72 17.71 13.76 0.29
C ALA A 72 17.36 12.73 -0.80
N PHE A 73 18.34 11.93 -1.23
CA PHE A 73 18.15 10.84 -2.16
C PHE A 73 17.22 9.76 -1.61
N ILE A 74 17.42 9.33 -0.35
CA ILE A 74 16.57 8.34 0.32
C ILE A 74 15.13 8.87 0.43
N GLY A 75 14.96 10.11 0.88
CA GLY A 75 13.63 10.74 0.97
C GLY A 75 12.92 10.80 -0.38
N LEU A 76 13.65 11.09 -1.46
CA LEU A 76 13.13 11.07 -2.82
C LEU A 76 12.69 9.67 -3.26
N CYS A 77 13.52 8.64 -3.04
CA CYS A 77 13.17 7.26 -3.38
C CYS A 77 11.91 6.80 -2.62
N ILE A 78 11.78 7.12 -1.34
CA ILE A 78 10.59 6.77 -0.55
C ILE A 78 9.35 7.50 -1.09
N SER A 79 9.45 8.78 -1.43
CA SER A 79 8.33 9.56 -1.96
C SER A 79 7.85 9.02 -3.32
N ILE A 80 8.78 8.64 -4.19
CA ILE A 80 8.46 8.05 -5.50
C ILE A 80 7.83 6.67 -5.29
N LEU A 81 8.41 5.82 -4.45
CA LEU A 81 7.89 4.49 -4.14
C LEU A 81 6.44 4.54 -3.65
N LEU A 82 6.14 5.41 -2.67
CA LEU A 82 4.79 5.57 -2.14
C LEU A 82 3.81 6.04 -3.22
N SER A 83 4.25 6.91 -4.12
CA SER A 83 3.42 7.38 -5.22
C SER A 83 3.16 6.30 -6.26
N GLN A 84 4.15 5.45 -6.56
CA GLN A 84 3.98 4.31 -7.46
C GLN A 84 3.01 3.29 -6.87
N MET A 85 3.11 2.99 -5.57
CA MET A 85 2.16 2.13 -4.87
C MET A 85 0.75 2.73 -4.87
N ALA A 86 0.61 4.03 -4.65
CA ALA A 86 -0.67 4.72 -4.73
C ALA A 86 -1.30 4.58 -6.13
N VAL A 87 -0.53 4.82 -7.19
CA VAL A 87 -1.02 4.65 -8.57
C VAL A 87 -1.46 3.21 -8.83
N LEU A 88 -0.68 2.22 -8.36
CA LEU A 88 -1.02 0.81 -8.48
C LEU A 88 -2.37 0.51 -7.80
N PHE A 89 -2.57 0.97 -6.56
CA PHE A 89 -3.83 0.78 -5.83
C PHE A 89 -5.00 1.51 -6.50
N TRP A 90 -4.80 2.73 -6.99
CA TRP A 90 -5.82 3.46 -7.72
C TRP A 90 -6.22 2.76 -9.02
N LEU A 91 -5.26 2.25 -9.79
CA LEU A 91 -5.55 1.47 -11.00
C LEU A 91 -6.30 0.18 -10.64
N ASN A 92 -5.90 -0.51 -9.57
CA ASN A 92 -6.57 -1.72 -9.13
C ASN A 92 -7.98 -1.45 -8.59
N SER A 93 -8.28 -0.25 -8.12
CA SER A 93 -9.61 0.11 -7.61
C SER A 93 -10.71 0.19 -8.68
N VAL A 94 -10.34 0.07 -9.97
CA VAL A 94 -11.31 -0.04 -11.06
C VAL A 94 -11.89 -1.45 -11.10
N PRO A 95 -13.18 -1.66 -10.77
CA PRO A 95 -13.78 -2.98 -10.69
C PRO A 95 -14.07 -3.54 -12.09
N LEU A 96 -13.67 -4.78 -12.35
CA LEU A 96 -13.97 -5.51 -13.59
C LEU A 96 -15.09 -6.55 -13.42
N GLY A 97 -15.26 -7.10 -12.25
CA GLY A 97 -16.26 -8.11 -11.92
C GLY A 97 -16.64 -8.06 -10.45
N LYS A 98 -17.74 -8.72 -10.10
CA LYS A 98 -18.17 -8.87 -8.69
C LYS A 98 -18.47 -10.32 -8.39
N HIS A 99 -18.05 -10.76 -7.22
CA HIS A 99 -18.39 -12.09 -6.73
C HIS A 99 -18.54 -12.06 -5.20
N THR A 100 -19.17 -13.09 -4.68
CA THR A 100 -19.48 -13.20 -3.26
C THR A 100 -19.00 -14.57 -2.76
N GLU A 101 -18.28 -14.57 -1.65
CA GLU A 101 -17.80 -15.78 -1.01
C GLU A 101 -18.34 -15.85 0.42
N LYS A 102 -18.75 -17.06 0.82
CA LYS A 102 -19.29 -17.33 2.15
C LYS A 102 -18.37 -18.29 2.88
N HIS A 103 -17.92 -17.90 4.06
CA HIS A 103 -17.03 -18.71 4.89
C HIS A 103 -17.64 -18.95 6.26
N LYS A 104 -17.42 -20.15 6.80
CA LYS A 104 -17.82 -20.50 8.17
C LYS A 104 -16.77 -19.96 9.14
N VAL A 105 -17.24 -19.34 10.21
CA VAL A 105 -16.41 -18.88 11.33
C VAL A 105 -16.25 -20.02 12.31
N VAL A 106 -15.04 -20.49 12.50
CA VAL A 106 -14.72 -21.59 13.44
C VAL A 106 -14.21 -21.07 14.78
N GLY A 107 -13.85 -19.80 14.85
CA GLY A 107 -13.41 -19.17 16.08
C GLY A 107 -13.14 -17.68 15.92
N THR A 108 -12.95 -17.00 17.04
CA THR A 108 -12.62 -15.57 17.08
C THR A 108 -11.51 -15.31 18.08
N LYS A 109 -10.60 -14.41 17.78
CA LYS A 109 -9.59 -13.91 18.70
C LYS A 109 -9.86 -12.43 18.98
N ASN A 110 -10.14 -12.10 20.23
CA ASN A 110 -10.42 -10.73 20.64
C ASN A 110 -9.14 -9.91 20.80
N PHE A 111 -9.18 -8.68 20.35
CA PHE A 111 -8.20 -7.62 20.56
C PHE A 111 -8.89 -6.38 21.11
N ASP A 112 -8.14 -5.46 21.67
CA ASP A 112 -8.69 -4.23 22.27
C ASP A 112 -9.51 -3.38 21.28
N TYR A 113 -9.19 -3.48 19.99
CA TYR A 113 -9.80 -2.65 18.92
C TYR A 113 -10.71 -3.45 17.99
N GLY A 114 -10.86 -4.76 18.17
CA GLY A 114 -11.65 -5.59 17.27
C GLY A 114 -11.44 -7.08 17.45
N ILE A 115 -11.95 -7.83 16.50
CA ILE A 115 -11.96 -9.28 16.51
C ILE A 115 -11.27 -9.79 15.27
N LEU A 116 -10.41 -10.77 15.42
CA LEU A 116 -9.86 -11.54 14.30
C LEU A 116 -10.68 -12.81 14.11
N LEU A 117 -11.27 -12.96 12.94
CA LEU A 117 -12.02 -14.15 12.58
C LEU A 117 -11.08 -15.31 12.23
N GLN A 118 -11.40 -16.49 12.72
CA GLN A 118 -10.80 -17.74 12.29
C GLN A 118 -11.78 -18.43 11.36
N LEU A 119 -11.44 -18.51 10.09
CA LEU A 119 -12.29 -19.09 9.07
C LEU A 119 -11.96 -20.56 8.89
N GLU A 120 -12.97 -21.36 8.51
CA GLU A 120 -12.80 -22.75 8.10
C GLU A 120 -11.78 -22.80 6.94
N ASP A 121 -11.02 -23.88 6.83
CA ASP A 121 -9.94 -24.06 5.86
C ASP A 121 -8.81 -23.01 5.94
N ASN A 122 -8.73 -22.27 7.03
CA ASN A 122 -7.76 -21.17 7.24
C ASN A 122 -7.77 -20.14 6.07
N ALA A 123 -8.94 -19.95 5.45
CA ALA A 123 -9.11 -18.99 4.35
C ALA A 123 -8.59 -17.61 4.75
N TYR A 124 -7.90 -16.98 3.82
CA TYR A 124 -7.31 -15.63 3.98
C TYR A 124 -6.34 -15.48 5.15
N ALA A 125 -5.60 -16.53 5.52
CA ALA A 125 -4.63 -16.49 6.62
C ALA A 125 -3.59 -15.35 6.47
N ASP A 126 -3.14 -15.10 5.25
CA ASP A 126 -2.13 -14.08 4.93
C ASP A 126 -2.70 -12.66 4.80
N TYR A 127 -4.03 -12.51 4.92
CA TYR A 127 -4.73 -11.24 4.74
C TYR A 127 -5.36 -10.77 6.05
N PHE A 128 -4.55 -10.24 6.94
CA PHE A 128 -4.99 -9.80 8.27
C PHE A 128 -6.17 -8.80 8.20
N ALA A 129 -6.10 -7.83 7.30
CA ALA A 129 -7.12 -6.78 7.16
C ALA A 129 -8.51 -7.33 6.82
N ILE A 130 -8.59 -8.47 6.10
CA ILE A 130 -9.86 -9.13 5.73
C ILE A 130 -10.49 -9.84 6.92
N ARG A 131 -9.66 -10.44 7.74
CA ARG A 131 -10.09 -11.23 8.89
C ARG A 131 -10.31 -10.38 10.13
N PHE A 132 -9.83 -9.13 10.14
CA PHE A 132 -9.96 -8.23 11.27
C PHE A 132 -11.23 -7.39 11.13
N MET A 133 -12.14 -7.55 12.10
CA MET A 133 -13.38 -6.81 12.16
C MET A 133 -13.35 -5.86 13.37
N PRO A 134 -13.72 -4.58 13.21
CA PRO A 134 -13.90 -3.68 14.33
C PRO A 134 -14.95 -4.25 15.30
N SER A 135 -14.75 -4.13 16.59
CA SER A 135 -15.61 -4.72 17.64
C SER A 135 -17.08 -4.33 17.55
N LYS A 136 -17.41 -3.23 16.89
CA LYS A 136 -18.77 -2.74 16.67
C LYS A 136 -19.57 -3.51 15.60
N ALA A 137 -18.97 -4.44 14.89
CA ALA A 137 -19.60 -5.11 13.73
C ALA A 137 -20.66 -6.16 14.11
N GLY A 138 -20.90 -6.45 15.41
CA GLY A 138 -21.93 -7.42 15.85
C GLY A 138 -21.69 -8.86 15.41
N LEU A 139 -20.46 -9.20 14.99
CA LEU A 139 -20.07 -10.50 14.43
C LEU A 139 -19.70 -11.54 15.50
N HIS A 140 -19.78 -11.19 16.79
CA HIS A 140 -19.38 -12.08 17.90
C HIS A 140 -20.14 -13.42 17.97
N HIS A 141 -21.29 -13.53 17.29
CA HIS A 141 -22.17 -14.70 17.35
C HIS A 141 -22.59 -15.22 15.98
N ARG A 142 -21.86 -14.84 14.91
CA ARG A 142 -22.19 -15.32 13.56
C ARG A 142 -21.40 -16.57 13.24
N ASP A 143 -22.08 -17.64 12.81
CA ASP A 143 -21.48 -18.88 12.36
C ASP A 143 -20.87 -18.73 10.95
N THR A 144 -21.23 -17.67 10.23
CA THR A 144 -20.79 -17.45 8.86
C THR A 144 -20.56 -15.97 8.58
N VAL A 145 -19.56 -15.68 7.75
CA VAL A 145 -19.25 -14.36 7.21
C VAL A 145 -19.36 -14.40 5.69
N VAL A 146 -19.91 -13.34 5.12
CA VAL A 146 -20.06 -13.18 3.67
C VAL A 146 -19.19 -12.02 3.22
N TYR A 147 -18.25 -12.30 2.32
CA TYR A 147 -17.39 -11.30 1.70
C TYR A 147 -17.90 -10.98 0.30
N HIS A 148 -18.05 -9.71 0.01
CA HIS A 148 -18.33 -9.21 -1.32
C HIS A 148 -17.04 -8.64 -1.91
N PHE A 149 -16.63 -9.18 -3.04
CA PHE A 149 -15.41 -8.80 -3.72
C PHE A 149 -15.70 -8.22 -5.11
N SER A 150 -14.84 -7.31 -5.52
CA SER A 150 -14.66 -6.93 -6.92
C SER A 150 -13.28 -7.36 -7.40
N ASP A 151 -13.19 -7.82 -8.65
CA ASP A 151 -11.90 -8.07 -9.28
C ASP A 151 -11.33 -6.74 -9.75
N GLY A 152 -10.16 -6.37 -9.25
CA GLY A 152 -9.50 -5.14 -9.67
C GLY A 152 -8.81 -5.25 -11.03
N LEU A 153 -8.59 -4.13 -11.69
CA LEU A 153 -7.96 -4.07 -13.03
C LEU A 153 -6.60 -4.78 -13.10
N LEU A 154 -5.84 -4.79 -12.01
CA LEU A 154 -4.53 -5.44 -11.95
C LEU A 154 -4.60 -6.89 -11.45
N GLY A 155 -5.80 -7.44 -11.27
CA GLY A 155 -6.03 -8.83 -10.85
C GLY A 155 -6.04 -9.04 -9.33
N PHE A 156 -5.83 -7.99 -8.51
CA PHE A 156 -6.02 -8.11 -7.06
C PHE A 156 -7.48 -7.89 -6.72
N LYS A 157 -8.04 -8.78 -5.90
CA LYS A 157 -9.41 -8.63 -5.41
C LYS A 157 -9.53 -7.42 -4.50
N ILE A 158 -10.69 -6.79 -4.53
CA ILE A 158 -11.04 -5.64 -3.67
C ILE A 158 -12.21 -6.08 -2.79
N ILE A 159 -12.14 -5.77 -1.51
CA ILE A 159 -13.24 -6.00 -0.59
C ILE A 159 -14.19 -4.81 -0.65
N ASP A 160 -15.39 -5.06 -1.13
CA ASP A 160 -16.45 -4.05 -1.18
C ASP A 160 -17.21 -3.98 0.14
N LYS A 161 -17.55 -5.15 0.71
CA LYS A 161 -18.38 -5.27 1.92
C LYS A 161 -18.16 -6.60 2.61
N VAL A 162 -18.37 -6.60 3.92
CA VAL A 162 -18.42 -7.80 4.77
C VAL A 162 -19.71 -7.82 5.56
N GLU A 163 -20.42 -8.95 5.56
CA GLU A 163 -21.70 -9.17 6.24
C GLU A 163 -21.66 -10.36 7.21
#